data_222bd7f2d64eb8ea6d89259912f6e60c
#
_entry.id   222bd7f2d64eb8ea6d89259912f6e60c
#
_cell.length_a   1.000
_cell.length_b   1.000
_cell.length_c   1.000
_cell.angle_alpha   90.00
_cell.angle_beta   90.00
_cell.angle_gamma   90.00
#
_symmetry.space_group_name_H-M   'P 1'
#
loop_
_entity.id
_entity.type
_entity.pdbx_description
1 polymer ?
#
loop_
_entity_poly.entity_id
_entity_poly.type
_entity_poly.pdbx_seq_one_letter_code
_entity_poly.pdbx_strand_id
1 'polypeptide(L)'
;MKLFSCQGCGQLLYFENVLCESCGRALGYLTDLTEISALDPLEGGGWAVLAAPGQAYKYCHNYDAGMCNWMLPADSDEEFCAACRHNRVIPDLSVAGNDALWRKIETAKHRLFYSLLRLNLPLENRADDPEHGLAFDFLADPPETHAAGVMTGHDNGLITLALREADDAVRERVRDDMGEPYRALLGHLRHESGHHFWDRLVENDTRRLNGFRALFGDERVDYAGALQRHYTEGAPAGWQNDYVSMYATTHPWEDFAETWAHYLHIVDTLETAGAFGLKVRPRRAGGALAAVIDFDPYRALSMETLVDAWLPIEFATNSLNRSMGLTDLYPFVISPRVVEKLDFIHALTHHRRAVLRKAS
;
A
#
# COMPACT_ATOMS: atom_id res chain seq x y z
N MET A 1 1.58 4.91 8.33
CA MET A 1 3.04 4.70 8.63
C MET A 1 3.43 5.44 9.91
N LYS A 2 4.30 4.85 10.75
CA LYS A 2 4.76 5.48 11.97
C LYS A 2 5.67 6.70 11.71
N LEU A 3 5.87 7.49 12.74
CA LEU A 3 6.88 8.56 12.77
C LEU A 3 8.20 8.01 13.30
N PHE A 4 9.29 8.67 12.93
CA PHE A 4 10.63 8.32 13.33
C PHE A 4 11.33 9.51 13.98
N SER A 5 12.43 9.25 14.67
CA SER A 5 13.27 10.30 15.29
C SER A 5 14.72 10.06 14.97
N CYS A 6 15.44 11.12 14.64
CA CYS A 6 16.88 11.06 14.42
C CYS A 6 17.59 10.68 15.73
N GLN A 7 18.33 9.59 15.75
CA GLN A 7 19.06 9.13 16.93
C GLN A 7 20.23 10.07 17.29
N GLY A 8 20.67 10.93 16.34
CA GLY A 8 21.73 11.90 16.57
C GLY A 8 21.28 13.22 17.23
N CYS A 9 20.03 13.67 17.00
CA CYS A 9 19.58 14.98 17.49
C CYS A 9 18.10 15.04 17.92
N GLY A 10 17.35 13.94 17.83
CA GLY A 10 15.94 13.91 18.22
C GLY A 10 14.95 14.53 17.22
N GLN A 11 15.41 15.05 16.07
CA GLN A 11 14.54 15.61 15.04
C GLN A 11 13.52 14.60 14.56
N LEU A 12 12.25 15.01 14.42
CA LEU A 12 11.20 14.22 13.81
C LEU A 12 11.53 13.92 12.35
N LEU A 13 11.37 12.67 11.95
CA LEU A 13 11.66 12.18 10.61
C LEU A 13 10.43 11.50 10.00
N TYR A 14 10.35 11.57 8.68
CA TYR A 14 9.35 10.89 7.86
C TYR A 14 10.00 9.77 7.05
N PHE A 15 9.20 8.81 6.62
CA PHE A 15 9.63 7.59 5.97
C PHE A 15 10.54 7.79 4.74
N GLU A 16 10.31 8.84 3.98
CA GLU A 16 11.05 9.17 2.76
C GLU A 16 12.31 10.02 2.99
N ASN A 17 12.59 10.43 4.24
CA ASN A 17 13.77 11.27 4.49
C ASN A 17 15.07 10.51 4.20
N VAL A 18 15.98 11.18 3.51
CA VAL A 18 17.34 10.71 3.18
C VAL A 18 18.42 11.47 3.95
N LEU A 19 18.05 12.61 4.55
CA LEU A 19 18.92 13.49 5.30
C LEU A 19 18.16 14.07 6.50
N CYS A 20 18.81 14.14 7.65
CA CYS A 20 18.31 14.88 8.80
C CYS A 20 18.66 16.35 8.62
N GLU A 21 17.68 17.21 8.35
CA GLU A 21 17.89 18.64 8.10
C GLU A 21 18.41 19.39 9.34
N SER A 22 18.24 18.83 10.55
CA SER A 22 18.71 19.45 11.79
C SER A 22 20.19 19.21 12.05
N CYS A 23 20.70 17.98 11.86
CA CYS A 23 22.09 17.63 12.20
C CYS A 23 22.94 17.20 11.00
N GLY A 24 22.37 17.17 9.79
CA GLY A 24 23.10 16.85 8.55
C GLY A 24 23.48 15.39 8.37
N ARG A 25 23.03 14.47 9.24
CA ARG A 25 23.30 13.03 9.05
C ARG A 25 22.49 12.45 7.92
N ALA A 26 23.10 11.59 7.12
CA ALA A 26 22.42 10.73 6.19
C ALA A 26 21.45 9.81 6.94
N LEU A 27 20.37 9.40 6.27
CA LEU A 27 19.31 8.58 6.84
C LEU A 27 19.05 7.38 5.94
N GLY A 28 18.75 6.22 6.55
CA GLY A 28 18.37 5.03 5.82
C GLY A 28 17.31 4.23 6.56
N TYR A 29 16.38 3.63 5.81
CA TYR A 29 15.36 2.77 6.38
C TYR A 29 15.87 1.33 6.53
N LEU A 30 15.82 0.82 7.75
CA LEU A 30 16.22 -0.53 8.12
C LEU A 30 14.97 -1.43 8.18
N THR A 31 14.83 -2.32 7.21
CA THR A 31 13.65 -3.17 7.05
C THR A 31 13.45 -4.12 8.23
N ASP A 32 14.53 -4.72 8.71
CA ASP A 32 14.57 -5.68 9.83
C ASP A 32 14.17 -5.06 11.18
N LEU A 33 14.46 -3.78 11.36
CA LEU A 33 14.09 -3.01 12.56
C LEU A 33 12.78 -2.21 12.38
N THR A 34 12.30 -2.09 11.15
CA THR A 34 11.19 -1.19 10.82
C THR A 34 11.47 0.24 11.33
N GLU A 35 12.70 0.74 11.09
CA GLU A 35 13.19 2.00 11.66
C GLU A 35 13.99 2.82 10.64
N ILE A 36 13.91 4.16 10.72
CA ILE A 36 14.88 5.04 10.04
C ILE A 36 16.04 5.30 10.98
N SER A 37 17.26 4.98 10.52
CA SER A 37 18.48 5.25 11.25
C SER A 37 19.20 6.49 10.71
N ALA A 38 19.71 7.30 11.63
CA ALA A 38 20.80 8.21 11.34
C ALA A 38 22.08 7.40 11.14
N LEU A 39 22.95 7.85 10.24
CA LEU A 39 24.09 7.09 9.73
C LEU A 39 25.38 7.86 9.93
N ASP A 40 26.43 7.14 10.27
CA ASP A 40 27.80 7.63 10.25
C ASP A 40 28.61 6.78 9.23
N PRO A 41 29.46 7.40 8.38
CA PRO A 41 30.23 6.66 7.38
C PRO A 41 31.31 5.79 8.06
N LEU A 42 31.54 4.58 7.50
CA LEU A 42 32.60 3.68 7.97
C LEU A 42 33.87 3.81 7.12
N GLU A 43 35.04 3.70 7.77
CA GLU A 43 36.31 3.53 7.06
C GLU A 43 36.26 2.21 6.28
N GLY A 44 36.44 2.29 4.95
CA GLY A 44 36.35 1.11 4.07
C GLY A 44 35.01 0.95 3.36
N GLY A 45 34.07 1.85 3.56
CA GLY A 45 32.76 1.88 2.90
C GLY A 45 31.63 1.34 3.75
N GLY A 46 30.40 1.69 3.36
CA GLY A 46 29.21 1.36 4.15
C GLY A 46 28.94 2.35 5.27
N TRP A 47 27.97 2.00 6.13
CA TRP A 47 27.41 2.89 7.13
C TRP A 47 27.23 2.20 8.48
N ALA A 48 27.68 2.84 9.55
CA ALA A 48 27.26 2.52 10.90
C ALA A 48 25.85 3.11 11.14
N VAL A 49 24.93 2.27 11.60
CA VAL A 49 23.56 2.68 11.87
C VAL A 49 23.38 2.98 13.36
N LEU A 50 22.90 4.18 13.70
CA LEU A 50 22.76 4.60 15.08
C LEU A 50 21.59 3.88 15.78
N ALA A 51 20.59 3.40 15.02
CA ALA A 51 19.48 2.65 15.57
C ALA A 51 19.86 1.21 16.00
N ALA A 52 21.01 0.67 15.51
CA ALA A 52 21.56 -0.63 15.89
C ALA A 52 23.09 -0.56 16.00
N PRO A 53 23.63 -0.03 17.11
CA PRO A 53 25.07 0.14 17.29
C PRO A 53 25.85 -1.18 17.11
N GLY A 54 26.93 -1.11 16.36
CA GLY A 54 27.79 -2.27 16.05
C GLY A 54 27.39 -3.04 14.79
N GLN A 55 26.31 -2.67 14.13
CA GLN A 55 25.91 -3.22 12.84
C GLN A 55 26.30 -2.27 11.70
N ALA A 56 26.71 -2.85 10.57
CA ALA A 56 27.06 -2.14 9.35
C ALA A 56 26.02 -2.42 8.26
N TYR A 57 25.68 -1.38 7.51
CA TYR A 57 24.70 -1.47 6.42
C TYR A 57 25.24 -0.81 5.14
N LYS A 58 24.65 -1.16 4.01
CA LYS A 58 24.82 -0.51 2.73
C LYS A 58 23.47 -0.08 2.17
N TYR A 59 23.43 1.00 1.38
CA TYR A 59 22.22 1.38 0.68
C TYR A 59 21.86 0.36 -0.41
N CYS A 60 20.54 0.24 -0.67
CA CYS A 60 20.03 -0.39 -1.87
C CYS A 60 20.65 0.25 -3.13
N HIS A 61 20.92 -0.55 -4.16
CA HIS A 61 21.49 -0.08 -5.43
C HIS A 61 20.73 1.12 -6.03
N ASN A 62 19.40 1.17 -5.87
CA ASN A 62 18.57 2.28 -6.36
C ASN A 62 18.72 3.58 -5.57
N TYR A 63 19.56 3.63 -4.53
CA TYR A 63 19.83 4.86 -3.79
C TYR A 63 20.54 5.90 -4.63
N ASP A 64 21.56 5.51 -5.41
CA ASP A 64 22.36 6.42 -6.22
C ASP A 64 21.53 7.09 -7.31
N ALA A 65 20.49 6.43 -7.80
CA ALA A 65 19.50 7.01 -8.71
C ALA A 65 18.47 7.91 -7.99
N GLY A 66 18.52 8.02 -6.66
CA GLY A 66 17.57 8.80 -5.85
C GLY A 66 16.18 8.18 -5.76
N MET A 67 16.06 6.85 -5.93
CA MET A 67 14.78 6.15 -5.96
C MET A 67 14.48 5.39 -4.67
N CYS A 68 15.46 5.21 -3.78
CA CYS A 68 15.33 4.37 -2.60
C CYS A 68 16.19 4.89 -1.45
N ASN A 69 15.66 4.86 -0.23
CA ASN A 69 16.41 5.14 1.00
C ASN A 69 16.55 3.91 1.92
N TRP A 70 16.20 2.72 1.41
CA TRP A 70 16.25 1.49 2.17
C TRP A 70 17.66 0.90 2.16
N MET A 71 18.00 0.23 3.25
CA MET A 71 19.31 -0.34 3.46
C MET A 71 19.25 -1.86 3.60
N LEU A 72 20.40 -2.49 3.36
CA LEU A 72 20.65 -3.91 3.58
C LEU A 72 21.85 -4.06 4.55
N PRO A 73 21.95 -5.18 5.30
CA PRO A 73 23.19 -5.52 6.01
C PRO A 73 24.40 -5.44 5.07
N ALA A 74 25.52 -4.93 5.56
CA ALA A 74 26.70 -4.71 4.72
C ALA A 74 27.30 -6.02 4.18
N ASP A 75 27.11 -7.12 4.90
CA ASP A 75 27.53 -8.48 4.54
C ASP A 75 26.53 -9.25 3.65
N SER A 76 25.40 -8.66 3.32
CA SER A 76 24.44 -9.26 2.39
C SER A 76 25.00 -9.32 0.98
N ASP A 77 24.83 -10.44 0.28
CA ASP A 77 25.14 -10.59 -1.17
C ASP A 77 24.12 -9.87 -2.06
N GLU A 78 22.98 -9.45 -1.49
CA GLU A 78 21.92 -8.75 -2.25
C GLU A 78 22.32 -7.31 -2.58
N GLU A 79 21.98 -6.85 -3.79
CA GLU A 79 22.18 -5.46 -4.23
C GLU A 79 20.92 -4.62 -3.98
N PHE A 80 19.74 -5.25 -4.02
CA PHE A 80 18.44 -4.58 -3.92
C PHE A 80 17.75 -4.90 -2.59
N CYS A 81 17.13 -3.89 -1.99
CA CYS A 81 16.33 -4.05 -0.77
C CYS A 81 15.07 -4.88 -1.01
N ALA A 82 14.38 -5.23 0.10
CA ALA A 82 13.16 -6.04 0.08
C ALA A 82 12.05 -5.54 -0.86
N ALA A 83 12.02 -4.24 -1.20
CA ALA A 83 11.05 -3.69 -2.13
C ALA A 83 11.60 -3.63 -3.57
N CYS A 84 12.86 -3.21 -3.75
CA CYS A 84 13.43 -3.01 -5.09
C CYS A 84 13.77 -4.32 -5.81
N ARG A 85 14.01 -5.44 -5.08
CA ARG A 85 14.23 -6.77 -5.67
C ARG A 85 13.04 -7.32 -6.48
N HIS A 86 11.90 -6.67 -6.39
CA HIS A 86 10.69 -7.00 -7.15
C HIS A 86 10.56 -6.23 -8.47
N ASN A 87 11.43 -5.25 -8.75
CA ASN A 87 11.43 -4.55 -10.02
C ASN A 87 11.99 -5.47 -11.12
N ARG A 88 11.18 -5.74 -12.15
CA ARG A 88 11.59 -6.52 -13.32
C ARG A 88 11.97 -5.62 -14.47
N VAL A 89 11.13 -4.63 -14.78
CA VAL A 89 11.37 -3.62 -15.81
C VAL A 89 11.20 -2.23 -15.22
N ILE A 90 12.18 -1.37 -15.46
CA ILE A 90 12.13 0.06 -15.11
C ILE A 90 12.08 0.90 -16.40
N PRO A 91 11.54 2.13 -16.34
CA PRO A 91 11.50 3.00 -17.52
C PRO A 91 12.91 3.42 -17.95
N ASP A 92 13.04 3.79 -19.21
CA ASP A 92 14.30 4.37 -19.73
C ASP A 92 14.54 5.75 -19.07
N LEU A 93 15.53 5.81 -18.19
CA LEU A 93 15.88 7.03 -17.44
C LEU A 93 16.62 8.08 -18.28
N SER A 94 17.02 7.76 -19.51
CA SER A 94 17.58 8.74 -20.45
C SER A 94 16.50 9.65 -21.06
N VAL A 95 15.23 9.24 -20.97
CA VAL A 95 14.09 10.04 -21.40
C VAL A 95 13.72 11.04 -20.31
N ALA A 96 13.71 12.32 -20.67
CA ALA A 96 13.44 13.40 -19.73
C ALA A 96 12.06 13.24 -19.04
N GLY A 97 12.05 13.31 -17.71
CA GLY A 97 10.84 13.21 -16.87
C GLY A 97 10.53 11.80 -16.40
N ASN A 98 11.04 10.75 -17.04
CA ASN A 98 10.80 9.38 -16.60
C ASN A 98 11.36 9.11 -15.20
N ASP A 99 12.49 9.70 -14.85
CA ASP A 99 13.10 9.62 -13.52
C ASP A 99 12.17 10.18 -12.44
N ALA A 100 11.56 11.34 -12.68
CA ALA A 100 10.65 11.99 -11.74
C ALA A 100 9.35 11.18 -11.54
N LEU A 101 8.79 10.63 -12.62
CA LEU A 101 7.60 9.79 -12.57
C LEU A 101 7.91 8.45 -11.87
N TRP A 102 9.01 7.81 -12.21
CA TRP A 102 9.41 6.56 -11.58
C TRP A 102 9.70 6.74 -10.08
N ARG A 103 10.30 7.85 -9.67
CA ARG A 103 10.50 8.17 -8.25
C ARG A 103 9.17 8.23 -7.47
N LYS A 104 8.11 8.81 -8.04
CA LYS A 104 6.79 8.81 -7.43
C LYS A 104 6.24 7.39 -7.27
N ILE A 105 6.41 6.55 -8.29
CA ILE A 105 5.98 5.14 -8.24
C ILE A 105 6.77 4.38 -7.17
N GLU A 106 8.10 4.51 -7.13
CA GLU A 106 8.94 3.87 -6.13
C GLU A 106 8.55 4.29 -4.70
N THR A 107 8.28 5.58 -4.50
CA THR A 107 7.79 6.08 -3.21
C THR A 107 6.48 5.39 -2.79
N ALA A 108 5.52 5.27 -3.69
CA ALA A 108 4.25 4.60 -3.43
C ALA A 108 4.45 3.09 -3.20
N LYS A 109 5.32 2.45 -3.99
CA LYS A 109 5.67 1.03 -3.84
C LYS A 109 6.36 0.75 -2.50
N HIS A 110 7.29 1.59 -2.05
CA HIS A 110 7.91 1.46 -0.73
C HIS A 110 6.87 1.56 0.40
N ARG A 111 5.88 2.44 0.28
CA ARG A 111 4.75 2.50 1.23
C ARG A 111 3.88 1.25 1.21
N LEU A 112 3.64 0.67 0.03
CA LEU A 112 2.98 -0.64 -0.08
C LEU A 112 3.80 -1.70 0.64
N PHE A 113 5.10 -1.85 0.32
CA PHE A 113 5.97 -2.86 0.91
C PHE A 113 6.11 -2.69 2.43
N TYR A 114 6.14 -1.46 2.94
CA TYR A 114 6.06 -1.23 4.38
C TYR A 114 4.85 -1.93 4.99
N SER A 115 3.65 -1.75 4.41
CA SER A 115 2.43 -2.39 4.91
C SER A 115 2.46 -3.91 4.78
N LEU A 116 2.94 -4.45 3.65
CA LEU A 116 3.03 -5.89 3.40
C LEU A 116 3.99 -6.56 4.39
N LEU A 117 5.14 -5.96 4.66
CA LEU A 117 6.13 -6.43 5.63
C LEU A 117 5.58 -6.36 7.07
N ARG A 118 4.88 -5.28 7.43
CA ARG A 118 4.24 -5.15 8.75
C ARG A 118 3.18 -6.22 8.99
N LEU A 119 2.48 -6.66 7.94
CA LEU A 119 1.52 -7.76 7.97
C LEU A 119 2.20 -9.14 7.87
N ASN A 120 3.52 -9.19 7.64
CA ASN A 120 4.29 -10.44 7.47
C ASN A 120 3.71 -11.31 6.34
N LEU A 121 3.36 -10.70 5.23
CA LEU A 121 2.84 -11.40 4.05
C LEU A 121 3.96 -12.10 3.27
N PRO A 122 3.65 -13.15 2.49
CA PRO A 122 4.63 -13.80 1.62
C PRO A 122 5.06 -12.84 0.50
N LEU A 123 6.36 -12.64 0.33
CA LEU A 123 6.95 -11.70 -0.61
C LEU A 123 8.03 -12.38 -1.46
N GLU A 124 7.75 -13.60 -1.92
CA GLU A 124 8.58 -14.27 -2.91
C GLU A 124 8.54 -13.48 -4.23
N ASN A 125 9.71 -13.15 -4.79
CA ASN A 125 9.83 -12.52 -6.09
C ASN A 125 10.01 -13.56 -7.22
N ARG A 126 10.22 -13.13 -8.46
CA ARG A 126 10.42 -14.02 -9.61
C ARG A 126 11.71 -14.84 -9.54
N ALA A 127 12.68 -14.49 -8.71
CA ALA A 127 13.86 -15.32 -8.48
C ALA A 127 13.54 -16.46 -7.49
N ASP A 128 12.67 -16.21 -6.52
CA ASP A 128 12.24 -17.18 -5.51
C ASP A 128 11.13 -18.11 -6.07
N ASP A 129 10.20 -17.57 -6.85
CA ASP A 129 9.07 -18.24 -7.49
C ASP A 129 8.90 -17.71 -8.93
N PRO A 130 9.50 -18.37 -9.93
CA PRO A 130 9.51 -17.89 -11.32
C PRO A 130 8.13 -17.75 -11.98
N GLU A 131 7.14 -18.53 -11.52
CA GLU A 131 5.81 -18.57 -12.13
C GLU A 131 4.82 -17.61 -11.48
N HIS A 132 4.90 -17.42 -10.15
CA HIS A 132 3.89 -16.68 -9.39
C HIS A 132 4.47 -15.63 -8.44
N GLY A 133 5.79 -15.47 -8.39
CA GLY A 133 6.45 -14.48 -7.54
C GLY A 133 6.05 -13.05 -7.91
N LEU A 134 5.92 -12.20 -6.89
CA LEU A 134 5.56 -10.80 -7.07
C LEU A 134 6.64 -10.05 -7.85
N ALA A 135 6.25 -9.37 -8.92
CA ALA A 135 7.13 -8.55 -9.74
C ALA A 135 6.42 -7.30 -10.27
N PHE A 136 7.20 -6.28 -10.59
CA PHE A 136 6.68 -5.01 -11.12
C PHE A 136 7.38 -4.65 -12.43
N ASP A 137 6.56 -4.27 -13.42
CA ASP A 137 6.99 -3.62 -14.66
C ASP A 137 6.48 -2.18 -14.68
N PHE A 138 7.38 -1.22 -14.79
CA PHE A 138 7.04 0.20 -14.93
C PHE A 138 7.31 0.64 -16.36
N LEU A 139 6.24 0.75 -17.14
CA LEU A 139 6.33 0.94 -18.59
C LEU A 139 5.87 2.34 -19.00
N ALA A 140 6.70 3.02 -19.79
CA ALA A 140 6.30 4.23 -20.48
C ALA A 140 5.48 3.90 -21.72
N ASP A 141 4.52 4.78 -22.07
CA ASP A 141 3.82 4.64 -23.34
C ASP A 141 4.81 4.78 -24.51
N PRO A 142 4.67 3.98 -25.57
CA PRO A 142 5.51 4.10 -26.72
C PRO A 142 5.34 5.48 -27.39
N PRO A 143 6.43 6.14 -27.79
CA PRO A 143 6.32 7.40 -28.50
C PRO A 143 5.62 7.19 -29.86
N GLU A 144 4.60 7.98 -30.13
CA GLU A 144 3.98 8.18 -31.45
C GLU A 144 3.36 6.95 -32.15
N THR A 145 2.77 6.00 -31.48
CA THR A 145 1.97 4.97 -32.13
C THR A 145 0.49 5.12 -31.76
N HIS A 146 -0.41 4.87 -32.77
CA HIS A 146 -1.83 4.65 -32.52
C HIS A 146 -2.10 3.33 -31.78
N ALA A 147 -1.07 2.74 -31.15
CA ALA A 147 -1.18 1.58 -30.31
C ALA A 147 -1.88 1.96 -29.00
N ALA A 148 -2.71 1.07 -28.49
CA ALA A 148 -3.26 1.21 -27.17
C ALA A 148 -2.12 1.45 -26.16
N GLY A 149 -2.25 2.48 -25.31
CA GLY A 149 -1.24 2.77 -24.28
C GLY A 149 -1.04 1.59 -23.33
N VAL A 150 0.03 1.64 -22.55
CA VAL A 150 0.29 0.62 -21.51
C VAL A 150 -0.91 0.55 -20.58
N MET A 151 -1.44 -0.64 -20.37
CA MET A 151 -2.50 -0.87 -19.39
C MET A 151 -1.90 -1.30 -18.05
N THR A 152 -2.34 -0.65 -16.99
CA THR A 152 -2.06 -1.11 -15.61
C THR A 152 -2.90 -2.33 -15.31
N GLY A 153 -2.33 -3.32 -14.62
CA GLY A 153 -3.04 -4.52 -14.23
C GLY A 153 -2.12 -5.60 -13.67
N HIS A 154 -2.71 -6.69 -13.21
CA HIS A 154 -2.04 -7.85 -12.64
C HIS A 154 -2.20 -9.09 -13.55
N ASP A 155 -1.14 -9.88 -13.67
CA ASP A 155 -1.13 -11.20 -14.33
C ASP A 155 -0.14 -12.14 -13.64
N ASN A 156 -0.64 -13.17 -12.97
CA ASN A 156 0.15 -14.23 -12.32
C ASN A 156 1.32 -13.69 -11.45
N GLY A 157 1.07 -12.71 -10.59
CA GLY A 157 2.10 -12.10 -9.73
C GLY A 157 2.87 -10.96 -10.36
N LEU A 158 2.72 -10.71 -11.67
CA LEU A 158 3.29 -9.54 -12.34
C LEU A 158 2.29 -8.38 -12.28
N ILE A 159 2.71 -7.28 -11.70
CA ILE A 159 1.98 -6.01 -11.70
C ILE A 159 2.64 -5.09 -12.73
N THR A 160 1.92 -4.78 -13.79
CA THR A 160 2.32 -3.76 -14.76
C THR A 160 1.71 -2.43 -14.37
N LEU A 161 2.52 -1.38 -14.30
CA LEU A 161 2.05 -0.02 -14.05
C LEU A 161 2.50 0.92 -15.17
N ALA A 162 1.53 1.61 -15.77
CA ALA A 162 1.83 2.62 -16.76
C ALA A 162 2.48 3.85 -16.09
N LEU A 163 3.64 4.29 -16.62
CA LEU A 163 4.40 5.40 -16.03
C LEU A 163 3.58 6.70 -15.93
N ARG A 164 2.64 6.92 -16.87
CA ARG A 164 1.72 8.07 -16.86
C ARG A 164 0.81 8.13 -15.61
N GLU A 165 0.60 7.01 -14.92
CA GLU A 165 -0.17 6.97 -13.66
C GLU A 165 0.49 7.81 -12.55
N ALA A 166 1.80 8.05 -12.65
CA ALA A 166 2.53 8.92 -11.74
C ALA A 166 2.39 10.41 -12.06
N ASP A 167 1.84 10.77 -13.22
CA ASP A 167 1.52 12.15 -13.57
C ASP A 167 0.19 12.56 -12.91
N ASP A 168 0.26 13.54 -12.02
CA ASP A 168 -0.90 14.00 -11.23
C ASP A 168 -2.01 14.58 -12.14
N ALA A 169 -1.64 15.29 -13.21
CA ALA A 169 -2.61 15.89 -14.13
C ALA A 169 -3.29 14.84 -15.00
N VAL A 170 -2.56 13.80 -15.41
CA VAL A 170 -3.14 12.66 -16.14
C VAL A 170 -4.09 11.89 -15.23
N ARG A 171 -3.66 11.59 -14.00
CA ARG A 171 -4.46 10.85 -13.03
C ARG A 171 -5.76 11.57 -12.67
N GLU A 172 -5.72 12.90 -12.47
CA GLU A 172 -6.92 13.70 -12.20
C GLU A 172 -7.89 13.70 -13.38
N ARG A 173 -7.39 13.78 -14.61
CA ARG A 173 -8.27 13.66 -15.80
C ARG A 173 -8.95 12.31 -15.88
N VAL A 174 -8.19 11.22 -15.69
CA VAL A 174 -8.77 9.86 -15.69
C VAL A 174 -9.80 9.71 -14.58
N ARG A 175 -9.52 10.24 -13.37
CA ARG A 175 -10.45 10.25 -12.25
C ARG A 175 -11.77 10.94 -12.62
N ASP A 176 -11.69 12.11 -13.23
CA ASP A 176 -12.88 12.88 -13.64
C ASP A 176 -13.64 12.18 -14.78
N ASP A 177 -12.94 11.66 -15.80
CA ASP A 177 -13.54 10.96 -16.94
C ASP A 177 -14.26 9.68 -16.50
N MET A 178 -13.75 8.97 -15.49
CA MET A 178 -14.36 7.76 -14.92
C MET A 178 -15.39 8.06 -13.83
N GLY A 179 -15.52 9.31 -13.38
CA GLY A 179 -16.39 9.68 -12.27
C GLY A 179 -15.98 9.06 -10.93
N GLU A 180 -14.71 8.74 -10.75
CA GLU A 180 -14.19 8.15 -9.52
C GLU A 180 -14.03 9.22 -8.42
N PRO A 181 -14.52 8.97 -7.19
CA PRO A 181 -14.35 9.93 -6.09
C PRO A 181 -12.91 10.00 -5.57
N TYR A 182 -12.11 8.96 -5.82
CA TYR A 182 -10.75 8.82 -5.33
C TYR A 182 -9.92 8.01 -6.33
N ARG A 183 -8.73 8.51 -6.67
CA ARG A 183 -7.73 7.81 -7.49
C ARG A 183 -6.33 8.22 -7.05
N ALA A 184 -5.60 7.34 -6.43
CA ALA A 184 -4.24 7.57 -5.95
C ALA A 184 -3.29 6.48 -6.42
N LEU A 185 -2.05 6.84 -6.71
CA LEU A 185 -1.02 5.90 -7.13
C LEU A 185 -0.82 4.75 -6.12
N LEU A 186 -0.76 5.09 -4.83
CA LEU A 186 -0.69 4.07 -3.77
C LEU A 186 -1.96 3.21 -3.69
N GLY A 187 -3.14 3.81 -3.95
CA GLY A 187 -4.41 3.08 -4.03
C GLY A 187 -4.37 2.03 -5.13
N HIS A 188 -3.89 2.37 -6.32
CA HIS A 188 -3.73 1.47 -7.46
C HIS A 188 -2.76 0.32 -7.13
N LEU A 189 -1.57 0.63 -6.59
CA LEU A 189 -0.62 -0.41 -6.19
C LEU A 189 -1.19 -1.34 -5.10
N ARG A 190 -1.99 -0.82 -4.17
CA ARG A 190 -2.70 -1.63 -3.17
C ARG A 190 -3.72 -2.54 -3.83
N HIS A 191 -4.50 -2.02 -4.78
CA HIS A 191 -5.49 -2.77 -5.54
C HIS A 191 -4.83 -3.93 -6.31
N GLU A 192 -3.83 -3.67 -7.14
CA GLU A 192 -3.14 -4.69 -7.92
C GLU A 192 -2.46 -5.74 -7.04
N SER A 193 -1.93 -5.33 -5.87
CA SER A 193 -1.43 -6.29 -4.89
C SER A 193 -2.54 -7.19 -4.32
N GLY A 194 -3.79 -6.70 -4.29
CA GLY A 194 -4.95 -7.49 -3.87
C GLY A 194 -5.16 -8.71 -4.75
N HIS A 195 -5.06 -8.56 -6.07
CA HIS A 195 -5.13 -9.68 -7.02
C HIS A 195 -4.04 -10.71 -6.75
N HIS A 196 -2.77 -10.27 -6.59
CA HIS A 196 -1.67 -11.17 -6.24
C HIS A 196 -1.92 -11.92 -4.92
N PHE A 197 -2.40 -11.23 -3.89
CA PHE A 197 -2.65 -11.90 -2.61
C PHE A 197 -3.91 -12.75 -2.60
N TRP A 198 -4.87 -12.53 -3.50
CA TRP A 198 -5.95 -13.46 -3.74
C TRP A 198 -5.41 -14.80 -4.28
N ASP A 199 -4.56 -14.76 -5.31
CA ASP A 199 -3.90 -15.95 -5.86
C ASP A 199 -3.11 -16.71 -4.78
N ARG A 200 -2.34 -15.98 -3.97
CA ARG A 200 -1.44 -16.57 -2.94
C ARG A 200 -2.16 -17.07 -1.69
N LEU A 201 -3.26 -16.44 -1.30
CA LEU A 201 -3.89 -16.70 0.00
C LEU A 201 -5.25 -17.39 -0.10
N VAL A 202 -5.95 -17.29 -1.22
CA VAL A 202 -7.35 -17.73 -1.35
C VAL A 202 -7.49 -18.87 -2.35
N GLU A 203 -6.97 -18.72 -3.56
CA GLU A 203 -7.24 -19.60 -4.70
C GLU A 203 -7.07 -21.09 -4.38
N ASN A 204 -5.96 -21.45 -3.78
CA ASN A 204 -5.57 -22.85 -3.55
C ASN A 204 -5.93 -23.39 -2.15
N ASP A 205 -6.70 -22.63 -1.35
CA ASP A 205 -7.24 -23.06 -0.05
C ASP A 205 -8.76 -23.20 -0.13
N THR A 206 -9.25 -24.42 -0.20
CA THR A 206 -10.69 -24.72 -0.35
C THR A 206 -11.56 -24.03 0.70
N ARG A 207 -11.10 -23.90 1.96
CA ARG A 207 -11.87 -23.25 3.02
C ARG A 207 -11.97 -21.75 2.78
N ARG A 208 -10.85 -21.11 2.41
CA ARG A 208 -10.78 -19.67 2.13
C ARG A 208 -11.54 -19.35 0.86
N LEU A 209 -11.42 -20.17 -0.19
CA LEU A 209 -12.15 -19.99 -1.44
C LEU A 209 -13.66 -20.09 -1.23
N ASN A 210 -14.14 -21.04 -0.43
CA ASN A 210 -15.55 -21.10 -0.07
C ASN A 210 -16.02 -19.89 0.74
N GLY A 211 -15.20 -19.40 1.66
CA GLY A 211 -15.47 -18.16 2.40
C GLY A 211 -15.52 -16.93 1.50
N PHE A 212 -14.56 -16.84 0.56
CA PHE A 212 -14.55 -15.80 -0.47
C PHE A 212 -15.84 -15.82 -1.30
N ARG A 213 -16.22 -16.97 -1.85
CA ARG A 213 -17.43 -17.10 -2.68
C ARG A 213 -18.70 -16.74 -1.92
N ALA A 214 -18.77 -17.04 -0.62
CA ALA A 214 -19.92 -16.67 0.22
C ALA A 214 -20.06 -15.15 0.44
N LEU A 215 -18.95 -14.41 0.42
CA LEU A 215 -18.91 -12.97 0.70
C LEU A 215 -18.88 -12.13 -0.57
N PHE A 216 -18.05 -12.48 -1.53
CA PHE A 216 -17.76 -11.71 -2.74
C PHE A 216 -18.47 -12.21 -3.98
N GLY A 217 -18.83 -13.50 -4.03
CA GLY A 217 -19.44 -14.15 -5.20
C GLY A 217 -18.49 -15.10 -5.91
N ASP A 218 -18.94 -15.64 -7.04
CA ASP A 218 -18.21 -16.63 -7.83
C ASP A 218 -17.22 -15.94 -8.78
N GLU A 219 -15.93 -16.10 -8.55
CA GLU A 219 -14.85 -15.53 -9.37
C GLU A 219 -14.77 -16.09 -10.79
N ARG A 220 -15.47 -17.21 -11.06
CA ARG A 220 -15.46 -17.87 -12.38
C ARG A 220 -16.44 -17.26 -13.37
N VAL A 221 -17.21 -16.23 -12.99
CA VAL A 221 -18.05 -15.49 -13.94
C VAL A 221 -17.19 -14.82 -15.00
N ASP A 222 -17.75 -14.62 -16.19
CA ASP A 222 -17.05 -14.01 -17.32
C ASP A 222 -16.57 -12.60 -16.97
N TYR A 223 -15.27 -12.45 -16.74
CA TYR A 223 -14.63 -11.19 -16.37
C TYR A 223 -14.79 -10.12 -17.44
N ALA A 224 -14.52 -10.46 -18.72
CA ALA A 224 -14.59 -9.48 -19.81
C ALA A 224 -16.02 -8.96 -20.02
N GLY A 225 -17.00 -9.86 -19.97
CA GLY A 225 -18.40 -9.49 -20.04
C GLY A 225 -18.88 -8.68 -18.84
N ALA A 226 -18.36 -8.96 -17.64
CA ALA A 226 -18.65 -8.20 -16.43
C ALA A 226 -18.11 -6.78 -16.52
N LEU A 227 -16.86 -6.62 -16.95
CA LEU A 227 -16.21 -5.33 -17.17
C LEU A 227 -16.96 -4.51 -18.24
N GLN A 228 -17.33 -5.13 -19.37
CA GLN A 228 -18.10 -4.46 -20.43
C GLN A 228 -19.46 -3.95 -19.92
N ARG A 229 -20.18 -4.76 -19.13
CA ARG A 229 -21.44 -4.33 -18.50
C ARG A 229 -21.24 -3.15 -17.57
N HIS A 230 -20.22 -3.18 -16.73
CA HIS A 230 -19.92 -2.09 -15.82
C HIS A 230 -19.72 -0.75 -16.55
N TYR A 231 -18.94 -0.74 -17.64
CA TYR A 231 -18.71 0.48 -18.42
C TYR A 231 -19.92 0.94 -19.25
N THR A 232 -20.86 0.04 -19.58
CA THR A 232 -22.05 0.41 -20.36
C THR A 232 -23.26 0.75 -19.50
N GLU A 233 -23.44 0.09 -18.37
CA GLU A 233 -24.64 0.19 -17.53
C GLU A 233 -24.37 0.92 -16.20
N GLY A 234 -23.09 1.01 -15.80
CA GLY A 234 -22.68 1.55 -14.51
C GLY A 234 -22.92 0.58 -13.36
N ALA A 235 -22.69 1.05 -12.14
CA ALA A 235 -22.91 0.27 -10.93
C ALA A 235 -24.43 0.14 -10.63
N PRO A 236 -24.90 -1.00 -10.10
CA PRO A 236 -26.31 -1.21 -9.77
C PRO A 236 -26.79 -0.23 -8.69
N ALA A 237 -28.07 0.13 -8.72
CA ALA A 237 -28.67 1.03 -7.73
C ALA A 237 -28.52 0.44 -6.32
N GLY A 238 -28.08 1.26 -5.35
CA GLY A 238 -27.90 0.85 -3.96
C GLY A 238 -26.63 0.04 -3.70
N TRP A 239 -25.70 0.02 -4.63
CA TRP A 239 -24.42 -0.71 -4.51
C TRP A 239 -23.66 -0.41 -3.22
N GLN A 240 -23.78 0.79 -2.66
CA GLN A 240 -23.11 1.21 -1.43
C GLN A 240 -23.46 0.35 -0.20
N ASN A 241 -24.56 -0.40 -0.27
CA ASN A 241 -24.93 -1.32 0.81
C ASN A 241 -24.03 -2.56 0.86
N ASP A 242 -23.47 -2.99 -0.28
CA ASP A 242 -22.76 -4.26 -0.42
C ASP A 242 -21.30 -4.11 -0.86
N TYR A 243 -20.93 -2.98 -1.47
CA TYR A 243 -19.61 -2.74 -2.06
C TYR A 243 -18.96 -1.47 -1.54
N VAL A 244 -17.63 -1.47 -1.46
CA VAL A 244 -16.86 -0.33 -0.97
C VAL A 244 -16.71 0.77 -2.03
N SER A 245 -16.70 0.40 -3.31
CA SER A 245 -16.60 1.33 -4.45
C SER A 245 -17.53 0.91 -5.59
N MET A 246 -17.75 1.80 -6.55
CA MET A 246 -18.48 1.45 -7.78
C MET A 246 -17.73 0.37 -8.56
N TYR A 247 -16.42 0.47 -8.64
CA TYR A 247 -15.58 -0.48 -9.36
C TYR A 247 -15.64 -1.89 -8.77
N ALA A 248 -15.77 -2.02 -7.45
CA ALA A 248 -15.98 -3.31 -6.77
C ALA A 248 -17.21 -4.08 -7.27
N THR A 249 -18.21 -3.39 -7.85
CA THR A 249 -19.41 -4.05 -8.42
C THR A 249 -19.14 -4.81 -9.72
N THR A 250 -17.98 -4.61 -10.33
CA THR A 250 -17.64 -5.15 -11.66
C THR A 250 -17.55 -6.67 -11.63
N HIS A 251 -16.75 -7.21 -10.70
CA HIS A 251 -16.47 -8.63 -10.62
C HIS A 251 -16.09 -9.02 -9.19
N PRO A 252 -16.36 -10.24 -8.71
CA PRO A 252 -15.96 -10.68 -7.37
C PRO A 252 -14.44 -10.53 -7.09
N TRP A 253 -13.62 -10.69 -8.09
CA TRP A 253 -12.17 -10.52 -7.98
C TRP A 253 -11.76 -9.06 -7.79
N GLU A 254 -12.47 -8.13 -8.48
CA GLU A 254 -12.29 -6.69 -8.28
C GLU A 254 -12.80 -6.23 -6.90
N ASP A 255 -13.91 -6.78 -6.44
CA ASP A 255 -14.45 -6.52 -5.10
C ASP A 255 -13.46 -6.92 -4.00
N PHE A 256 -12.76 -8.04 -4.20
CA PHE A 256 -11.69 -8.43 -3.29
C PHE A 256 -10.51 -7.46 -3.33
N ALA A 257 -10.03 -7.09 -4.53
CA ALA A 257 -8.90 -6.18 -4.69
C ALA A 257 -9.19 -4.78 -4.14
N GLU A 258 -10.39 -4.25 -4.35
CA GLU A 258 -10.87 -3.02 -3.76
C GLU A 258 -10.93 -3.12 -2.22
N THR A 259 -11.56 -4.19 -1.69
CA THR A 259 -11.65 -4.41 -0.24
C THR A 259 -10.25 -4.53 0.39
N TRP A 260 -9.31 -5.20 -0.28
CA TRP A 260 -7.91 -5.32 0.12
C TRP A 260 -7.22 -3.95 0.19
N ALA A 261 -7.37 -3.12 -0.86
CA ALA A 261 -6.80 -1.77 -0.89
C ALA A 261 -7.35 -0.91 0.25
N HIS A 262 -8.65 -0.96 0.49
CA HIS A 262 -9.30 -0.23 1.58
C HIS A 262 -8.87 -0.73 2.97
N TYR A 263 -8.68 -2.03 3.15
CA TYR A 263 -8.11 -2.58 4.38
C TYR A 263 -6.72 -1.99 4.67
N LEU A 264 -5.84 -1.96 3.67
CA LEU A 264 -4.50 -1.36 3.82
C LEU A 264 -4.56 0.15 4.08
N HIS A 265 -5.50 0.87 3.45
CA HIS A 265 -5.73 2.29 3.73
C HIS A 265 -6.11 2.53 5.19
N ILE A 266 -7.04 1.75 5.73
CA ILE A 266 -7.53 1.86 7.11
C ILE A 266 -6.37 1.60 8.08
N VAL A 267 -5.67 0.48 7.94
CA VAL A 267 -4.59 0.08 8.87
C VAL A 267 -3.45 1.09 8.87
N ASP A 268 -2.99 1.52 7.69
CA ASP A 268 -1.86 2.45 7.55
C ASP A 268 -2.21 3.86 8.04
N THR A 269 -3.44 4.33 7.78
CA THR A 269 -3.91 5.63 8.26
C THR A 269 -4.08 5.63 9.78
N LEU A 270 -4.60 4.56 10.36
CA LEU A 270 -4.70 4.43 11.81
C LEU A 270 -3.32 4.40 12.48
N GLU A 271 -2.32 3.71 11.90
CA GLU A 271 -0.95 3.78 12.42
C GLU A 271 -0.42 5.22 12.40
N THR A 272 -0.63 5.94 11.31
CA THR A 272 -0.24 7.35 11.21
C THR A 272 -0.94 8.21 12.26
N ALA A 273 -2.25 8.06 12.40
CA ALA A 273 -3.04 8.79 13.39
C ALA A 273 -2.57 8.50 14.83
N GLY A 274 -2.29 7.23 15.14
CA GLY A 274 -1.71 6.81 16.42
C GLY A 274 -0.33 7.40 16.66
N ALA A 275 0.55 7.39 15.64
CA ALA A 275 1.90 7.96 15.73
C ALA A 275 1.89 9.47 16.02
N PHE A 276 0.91 10.21 15.49
CA PHE A 276 0.70 11.62 15.84
C PHE A 276 -0.06 11.84 17.16
N GLY A 277 -0.50 10.77 17.83
CA GLY A 277 -1.30 10.86 19.04
C GLY A 277 -2.66 11.53 18.83
N LEU A 278 -3.25 11.36 17.63
CA LEU A 278 -4.53 11.94 17.30
C LEU A 278 -5.62 11.35 18.20
N LYS A 279 -6.45 12.25 18.76
CA LYS A 279 -7.59 11.92 19.57
C LYS A 279 -8.81 12.65 19.02
N VAL A 280 -9.87 11.91 18.73
CA VAL A 280 -11.13 12.47 18.30
C VAL A 280 -12.09 12.44 19.47
N ARG A 281 -12.63 13.60 19.85
CA ARG A 281 -13.62 13.71 20.91
C ARG A 281 -14.64 14.81 20.54
N PRO A 282 -15.66 14.48 19.75
CA PRO A 282 -16.67 15.43 19.35
C PRO A 282 -17.44 15.98 20.55
N ARG A 283 -17.68 17.29 20.56
CA ARG A 283 -18.40 17.95 21.68
C ARG A 283 -19.91 17.61 21.71
N ARG A 284 -20.48 17.09 20.61
CA ARG A 284 -21.93 16.91 20.41
C ARG A 284 -22.36 15.49 20.04
N ALA A 285 -21.49 14.54 19.86
CA ALA A 285 -21.83 13.18 19.40
C ALA A 285 -21.97 12.14 20.54
N GLY A 286 -22.09 12.58 21.79
CA GLY A 286 -22.33 11.68 22.92
C GLY A 286 -21.32 10.55 23.12
N GLY A 287 -20.11 10.66 22.61
CA GLY A 287 -19.07 9.63 22.69
C GLY A 287 -19.07 8.60 21.55
N ALA A 288 -20.11 8.52 20.74
CA ALA A 288 -20.22 7.54 19.65
C ALA A 288 -19.16 7.71 18.54
N LEU A 289 -18.61 8.92 18.40
CA LEU A 289 -17.52 9.23 17.46
C LEU A 289 -16.23 9.63 18.21
N ALA A 290 -15.98 9.03 19.38
CA ALA A 290 -14.73 9.24 20.09
C ALA A 290 -13.75 8.11 19.81
N ALA A 291 -12.49 8.44 19.47
CA ALA A 291 -11.43 7.46 19.28
C ALA A 291 -10.10 7.94 19.87
N VAL A 292 -9.36 7.00 20.40
CA VAL A 292 -7.95 7.11 20.77
C VAL A 292 -7.25 5.88 20.18
N ILE A 293 -6.22 6.10 19.38
CA ILE A 293 -5.45 4.99 18.80
C ILE A 293 -4.23 4.77 19.70
N ASP A 294 -4.35 3.86 20.65
CA ASP A 294 -3.33 3.46 21.62
C ASP A 294 -2.86 2.01 21.45
N PHE A 295 -3.14 1.45 20.28
CA PHE A 295 -2.78 0.09 19.87
C PHE A 295 -2.04 0.11 18.51
N ASP A 296 -1.33 -0.97 18.20
CA ASP A 296 -0.74 -1.20 16.87
C ASP A 296 -1.81 -1.71 15.90
N PRO A 297 -2.26 -0.91 14.90
CA PRO A 297 -3.30 -1.33 13.96
C PRO A 297 -2.94 -2.58 13.14
N TYR A 298 -1.64 -2.79 12.85
CA TYR A 298 -1.17 -4.00 12.18
C TYR A 298 -1.24 -5.26 13.05
N ARG A 299 -1.58 -5.12 14.34
CA ARG A 299 -1.73 -6.21 15.31
C ARG A 299 -3.10 -6.22 15.97
N ALA A 300 -4.05 -5.48 15.45
CA ALA A 300 -5.41 -5.48 15.94
C ALA A 300 -5.98 -6.92 15.97
N LEU A 301 -6.77 -7.22 16.97
CA LEU A 301 -7.31 -8.57 17.18
C LEU A 301 -8.55 -8.84 16.34
N SER A 302 -9.26 -7.79 15.92
CA SER A 302 -10.48 -7.87 15.12
C SER A 302 -10.63 -6.68 14.20
N MET A 303 -11.38 -6.86 13.12
CA MET A 303 -11.75 -5.76 12.23
C MET A 303 -12.66 -4.74 12.92
N GLU A 304 -13.50 -5.17 13.85
CA GLU A 304 -14.34 -4.29 14.65
C GLU A 304 -13.51 -3.22 15.39
N THR A 305 -12.40 -3.62 16.03
CA THR A 305 -11.47 -2.68 16.68
C THR A 305 -10.93 -1.62 15.70
N LEU A 306 -10.62 -2.03 14.48
CA LEU A 306 -10.14 -1.12 13.44
C LEU A 306 -11.25 -0.18 12.97
N VAL A 307 -12.47 -0.67 12.75
CA VAL A 307 -13.61 0.13 12.30
C VAL A 307 -14.02 1.16 13.35
N ASP A 308 -14.09 0.75 14.63
CA ASP A 308 -14.43 1.64 15.73
C ASP A 308 -13.42 2.79 15.90
N ALA A 309 -12.15 2.53 15.62
CA ALA A 309 -11.12 3.58 15.60
C ALA A 309 -11.14 4.41 14.31
N TRP A 310 -11.44 3.77 13.18
CA TRP A 310 -11.41 4.37 11.84
C TRP A 310 -12.50 5.42 11.64
N LEU A 311 -13.76 5.08 11.91
CA LEU A 311 -14.90 5.96 11.62
C LEU A 311 -14.75 7.35 12.25
N PRO A 312 -14.40 7.50 13.54
CA PRO A 312 -14.18 8.82 14.12
C PRO A 312 -13.04 9.61 13.47
N ILE A 313 -11.93 8.94 13.09
CA ILE A 313 -10.80 9.57 12.40
C ILE A 313 -11.21 10.03 11.00
N GLU A 314 -11.90 9.18 10.24
CA GLU A 314 -12.40 9.48 8.91
C GLU A 314 -13.34 10.69 8.93
N PHE A 315 -14.35 10.71 9.81
CA PHE A 315 -15.24 11.86 9.95
C PHE A 315 -14.51 13.16 10.29
N ALA A 316 -13.50 13.09 11.17
CA ALA A 316 -12.72 14.25 11.56
C ALA A 316 -11.86 14.77 10.41
N THR A 317 -11.15 13.88 9.71
CA THR A 317 -10.25 14.24 8.59
C THR A 317 -11.03 14.73 7.37
N ASN A 318 -12.16 14.10 7.03
CA ASN A 318 -13.06 14.59 5.98
C ASN A 318 -13.60 16.00 6.33
N SER A 319 -13.99 16.23 7.59
CA SER A 319 -14.44 17.55 8.03
C SER A 319 -13.34 18.62 7.95
N LEU A 320 -12.09 18.25 8.28
CA LEU A 320 -10.93 19.15 8.14
C LEU A 320 -10.66 19.47 6.67
N ASN A 321 -10.69 18.49 5.76
CA ASN A 321 -10.55 18.73 4.33
C ASN A 321 -11.63 19.70 3.80
N ARG A 322 -12.90 19.47 4.16
CA ARG A 322 -14.00 20.39 3.80
C ARG A 322 -13.77 21.81 4.35
N SER A 323 -13.21 21.93 5.55
CA SER A 323 -12.88 23.24 6.13
C SER A 323 -11.79 23.98 5.35
N MET A 324 -10.94 23.25 4.61
CA MET A 324 -9.94 23.80 3.70
C MET A 324 -10.45 24.01 2.26
N GLY A 325 -11.74 23.76 2.00
CA GLY A 325 -12.34 23.85 0.66
C GLY A 325 -12.03 22.70 -0.27
N LEU A 326 -11.59 21.55 0.27
CA LEU A 326 -11.28 20.35 -0.47
C LEU A 326 -12.40 19.31 -0.34
N THR A 327 -12.41 18.32 -1.23
CA THR A 327 -13.30 17.15 -1.15
C THR A 327 -12.90 16.25 0.03
N ASP A 328 -13.74 15.28 0.35
CA ASP A 328 -13.44 14.30 1.40
C ASP A 328 -12.12 13.58 1.11
N LEU A 329 -11.31 13.41 2.14
CA LEU A 329 -10.07 12.64 2.07
C LEU A 329 -10.35 11.16 1.79
N TYR A 330 -11.42 10.64 2.38
CA TYR A 330 -11.90 9.27 2.19
C TYR A 330 -13.41 9.31 1.94
N PRO A 331 -13.84 9.34 0.66
CA PRO A 331 -15.24 9.55 0.28
C PRO A 331 -16.03 8.23 0.16
N PHE A 332 -15.73 7.22 0.94
CA PHE A 332 -16.34 5.89 0.87
C PHE A 332 -17.17 5.57 2.11
N VAL A 333 -18.23 4.81 1.92
CA VAL A 333 -19.12 4.37 3.01
C VAL A 333 -18.77 2.94 3.39
N ILE A 334 -18.45 2.72 4.66
CA ILE A 334 -18.20 1.40 5.21
C ILE A 334 -19.51 0.82 5.76
N SER A 335 -20.26 0.11 4.90
CA SER A 335 -21.50 -0.56 5.28
C SER A 335 -21.21 -1.82 6.12
N PRO A 336 -22.21 -2.38 6.85
CA PRO A 336 -22.03 -3.65 7.56
C PRO A 336 -21.55 -4.78 6.68
N ARG A 337 -21.99 -4.86 5.41
CA ARG A 337 -21.54 -5.88 4.47
C ARG A 337 -20.08 -5.67 4.06
N VAL A 338 -19.66 -4.43 3.88
CA VAL A 338 -18.25 -4.09 3.63
C VAL A 338 -17.38 -4.46 4.85
N VAL A 339 -17.87 -4.27 6.07
CA VAL A 339 -17.16 -4.69 7.28
C VAL A 339 -16.94 -6.21 7.31
N GLU A 340 -17.93 -7.03 6.91
CA GLU A 340 -17.77 -8.49 6.80
C GLU A 340 -16.67 -8.88 5.80
N LYS A 341 -16.59 -8.20 4.66
CA LYS A 341 -15.54 -8.39 3.64
C LYS A 341 -14.17 -7.96 4.17
N LEU A 342 -14.08 -6.82 4.83
CA LEU A 342 -12.85 -6.35 5.48
C LEU A 342 -12.39 -7.30 6.58
N ASP A 343 -13.30 -7.92 7.34
CA ASP A 343 -12.96 -8.92 8.37
C ASP A 343 -12.39 -10.20 7.73
N PHE A 344 -12.91 -10.60 6.57
CA PHE A 344 -12.30 -11.69 5.80
C PHE A 344 -10.85 -11.38 5.41
N ILE A 345 -10.57 -10.17 4.89
CA ILE A 345 -9.20 -9.73 4.58
C ILE A 345 -8.34 -9.70 5.84
N HIS A 346 -8.87 -9.17 6.96
CA HIS A 346 -8.19 -9.15 8.24
C HIS A 346 -7.79 -10.54 8.71
N ALA A 347 -8.70 -11.51 8.61
CA ALA A 347 -8.43 -12.90 8.95
C ALA A 347 -7.33 -13.52 8.05
N LEU A 348 -7.32 -13.24 6.75
CA LEU A 348 -6.27 -13.70 5.83
C LEU A 348 -4.89 -13.18 6.24
N THR A 349 -4.78 -11.90 6.54
CA THR A 349 -3.50 -11.24 6.87
C THR A 349 -2.94 -11.63 8.25
N HIS A 350 -3.77 -12.16 9.16
CA HIS A 350 -3.38 -12.54 10.52
C HIS A 350 -3.20 -14.04 10.74
N HIS A 351 -3.67 -14.86 9.80
CA HIS A 351 -3.66 -16.33 9.98
C HIS A 351 -2.25 -16.92 10.13
N ARG A 352 -1.26 -16.45 9.40
CA ARG A 352 0.15 -16.90 9.56
C ARG A 352 0.74 -16.58 10.93
N ARG A 353 0.31 -15.48 11.59
CA ARG A 353 0.76 -15.13 12.94
C ARG A 353 0.26 -16.13 13.99
N ALA A 354 -0.92 -16.69 13.82
CA ALA A 354 -1.46 -17.70 14.72
C ALA A 354 -0.71 -19.04 14.62
N VAL A 355 -0.22 -19.41 13.43
CA VAL A 355 0.56 -20.62 13.18
C VAL A 355 1.96 -20.48 13.77
N LEU A 356 2.65 -19.36 13.58
CA LEU A 356 3.99 -19.13 14.12
C LEU A 356 4.02 -19.05 15.65
N ARG A 357 2.96 -18.52 16.29
CA ARG A 357 2.84 -18.51 17.77
C ARG A 357 2.57 -19.89 18.39
N LYS A 358 2.11 -20.87 17.62
CA LYS A 358 1.94 -22.25 18.08
C LYS A 358 3.17 -23.13 17.88
N ALA A 359 4.16 -22.64 17.12
CA ALA A 359 5.42 -23.33 16.81
C ALA A 359 6.62 -22.82 17.65
N SER A 360 6.43 -21.78 18.44
CA SER A 360 7.38 -21.22 19.43
C SER A 360 6.89 -21.54 20.86
#